data_f5f3dd1831af8a0c2346aed6fda57894
#
_entry.id   f5f3dd1831af8a0c2346aed6fda57894
#
_cell.length_a   1.000
_cell.length_b   1.000
_cell.length_c   1.000
_cell.angle_alpha   90.00
_cell.angle_beta   90.00
_cell.angle_gamma   90.00
#
_symmetry.space_group_name_H-M   'P 1'
#
loop_
_entity.id
_entity.type
_entity.pdbx_description
1 polymer ?
#
loop_
_entity_poly.entity_id
_entity_poly.type
_entity_poly.pdbx_seq_one_letter_code
_entity_poly.pdbx_strand_id
1 'polypeptide(L)'
;MAALADDPNKVWTIDELKTRGEQVYNANCVACHQANGKGVPNAFAPLDGSQVVNGDKVHQIDVLLKGQDTPAYPGAMPAWKQLSDSDIAAVITYTRNTWSNKAAENIVQPAEILAARSK
;
A
#
# COMPACT_ATOMS: atom_id res chain seq x y z
N MET A 1 -24.38 -0.92 0.23
CA MET A 1 -24.39 0.45 0.71
C MET A 1 -23.17 1.14 0.16
N ALA A 2 -23.41 2.24 -0.50
CA ALA A 2 -22.28 3.04 -0.83
C ALA A 2 -21.44 3.12 0.43
N ALA A 3 -20.21 2.74 0.32
CA ALA A 3 -19.31 2.97 1.39
C ALA A 3 -19.55 4.39 1.83
N LEU A 4 -19.90 4.54 3.08
CA LEU A 4 -19.82 5.85 3.67
C LEU A 4 -18.44 6.36 3.30
N ALA A 5 -18.40 7.55 2.73
CA ALA A 5 -17.12 8.19 2.49
C ALA A 5 -16.34 8.10 3.79
N ASP A 6 -15.17 7.49 3.72
CA ASP A 6 -14.33 7.37 4.89
C ASP A 6 -13.99 8.78 5.39
N ASP A 7 -14.12 8.98 6.68
CA ASP A 7 -13.77 10.26 7.28
C ASP A 7 -12.25 10.41 7.29
N PRO A 8 -11.69 11.37 6.55
CA PRO A 8 -10.23 11.55 6.50
C PRO A 8 -9.64 12.02 7.83
N ASN A 9 -10.49 12.47 8.74
CA ASN A 9 -10.05 12.91 10.07
C ASN A 9 -10.08 11.78 11.10
N LYS A 10 -10.65 10.63 10.75
CA LYS A 10 -10.62 9.47 11.65
C LYS A 10 -9.20 8.97 11.78
N VAL A 11 -8.76 8.78 13.03
CA VAL A 11 -7.48 8.12 13.32
C VAL A 11 -7.74 6.64 13.53
N TRP A 12 -7.16 5.82 12.68
CA TRP A 12 -7.34 4.38 12.73
C TRP A 12 -6.28 3.74 13.63
N THR A 13 -6.63 2.64 14.30
CA THR A 13 -5.63 1.84 14.98
C THR A 13 -4.85 1.00 13.96
N ILE A 14 -3.66 0.57 14.34
CA ILE A 14 -2.85 -0.28 13.47
C ILE A 14 -3.60 -1.60 13.13
N ASP A 15 -4.31 -2.17 14.09
CA ASP A 15 -5.06 -3.41 13.85
C ASP A 15 -6.21 -3.20 12.87
N GLU A 16 -6.93 -2.09 12.98
CA GLU A 16 -7.98 -1.75 12.02
C GLU A 16 -7.40 -1.62 10.60
N LEU A 17 -6.29 -0.92 10.48
CA LEU A 17 -5.63 -0.72 9.19
C LEU A 17 -5.12 -2.03 8.61
N LYS A 18 -4.50 -2.86 9.42
CA LYS A 18 -3.99 -4.16 8.96
C LYS A 18 -5.12 -5.07 8.49
N THR A 19 -6.22 -5.11 9.21
CA THR A 19 -7.38 -5.93 8.84
C THR A 19 -7.99 -5.45 7.52
N ARG A 20 -8.21 -4.15 7.39
CA ARG A 20 -8.71 -3.55 6.14
C ARG A 20 -7.70 -3.75 5.02
N GLY A 21 -6.42 -3.55 5.31
CA GLY A 21 -5.33 -3.67 4.34
C GLY A 21 -5.19 -5.07 3.76
N GLU A 22 -5.40 -6.09 4.56
CA GLU A 22 -5.40 -7.46 4.05
C GLU A 22 -6.49 -7.67 3.01
N GLN A 23 -7.69 -7.14 3.26
CA GLN A 23 -8.79 -7.23 2.31
C GLN A 23 -8.47 -6.49 1.01
N VAL A 24 -7.91 -5.30 1.11
CA VAL A 24 -7.53 -4.50 -0.06
C VAL A 24 -6.42 -5.20 -0.85
N TYR A 25 -5.44 -5.75 -0.14
CA TYR A 25 -4.33 -6.47 -0.77
C TYR A 25 -4.83 -7.67 -1.56
N ASN A 26 -5.68 -8.48 -0.95
CA ASN A 26 -6.21 -9.68 -1.61
C ASN A 26 -7.10 -9.34 -2.81
N ALA A 27 -7.76 -8.20 -2.80
CA ALA A 27 -8.62 -7.78 -3.89
C ALA A 27 -7.85 -7.16 -5.06
N ASN A 28 -6.73 -6.49 -4.81
CA ASN A 28 -6.10 -5.63 -5.81
C ASN A 28 -4.63 -5.91 -6.09
N CYS A 29 -3.90 -6.49 -5.15
CA CYS A 29 -2.43 -6.54 -5.21
C CYS A 29 -1.87 -7.95 -5.37
N VAL A 30 -2.60 -8.94 -4.89
CA VAL A 30 -2.10 -10.32 -4.80
C VAL A 30 -1.77 -10.92 -6.16
N ALA A 31 -2.47 -10.53 -7.20
CA ALA A 31 -2.26 -11.09 -8.55
C ALA A 31 -0.83 -10.86 -9.04
N CYS A 32 -0.24 -9.74 -8.70
CA CYS A 32 1.12 -9.39 -9.10
C CYS A 32 2.14 -9.67 -8.00
N HIS A 33 1.84 -9.24 -6.78
CA HIS A 33 2.80 -9.33 -5.67
C HIS A 33 2.75 -10.66 -4.91
N GLN A 34 1.77 -11.49 -5.18
CA GLN A 34 1.54 -12.80 -4.57
C GLN A 34 1.16 -12.71 -3.09
N ALA A 35 0.56 -13.79 -2.57
CA ALA A 35 0.12 -13.82 -1.18
C ALA A 35 1.30 -13.74 -0.20
N ASN A 36 2.47 -14.25 -0.60
CA ASN A 36 3.68 -14.20 0.22
C ASN A 36 4.47 -12.90 0.06
N GLY A 37 4.00 -11.97 -0.77
CA GLY A 37 4.67 -10.70 -1.01
C GLY A 37 5.98 -10.76 -1.76
N LYS A 38 6.31 -11.90 -2.35
CA LYS A 38 7.61 -12.08 -3.03
C LYS A 38 7.59 -11.73 -4.50
N GLY A 39 6.43 -11.36 -5.03
CA GLY A 39 6.31 -10.97 -6.42
C GLY A 39 6.59 -12.11 -7.39
N VAL A 40 6.94 -11.74 -8.60
CA VAL A 40 7.34 -12.70 -9.65
C VAL A 40 8.69 -12.23 -10.19
N PRO A 41 9.73 -13.09 -10.14
CA PRO A 41 11.06 -12.69 -10.60
C PRO A 41 11.02 -12.11 -12.02
N ASN A 42 11.69 -10.99 -12.21
CA ASN A 42 11.83 -10.30 -13.50
C ASN A 42 10.52 -9.75 -14.08
N ALA A 43 9.42 -9.78 -13.32
CA ALA A 43 8.12 -9.26 -13.77
C ALA A 43 7.50 -8.31 -12.77
N PHE A 44 7.32 -8.76 -11.53
CA PHE A 44 6.64 -7.96 -10.48
C PHE A 44 7.49 -7.92 -9.22
N ALA A 45 7.68 -6.71 -8.68
CA ALA A 45 8.56 -6.49 -7.55
C ALA A 45 8.11 -7.22 -6.29
N PRO A 46 9.05 -7.74 -5.50
CA PRO A 46 8.71 -8.25 -4.17
C PRO A 46 8.40 -7.08 -3.23
N LEU A 47 7.44 -7.30 -2.35
CA LEU A 47 7.15 -6.38 -1.25
C LEU A 47 7.81 -6.84 0.03
N ASP A 48 7.97 -8.15 0.21
CA ASP A 48 8.70 -8.72 1.33
C ASP A 48 10.18 -8.33 1.23
N GLY A 49 10.68 -7.66 2.25
CA GLY A 49 12.06 -7.16 2.27
C GLY A 49 12.31 -5.94 1.42
N SER A 50 11.28 -5.35 0.80
CA SER A 50 11.41 -4.20 -0.09
C SER A 50 11.92 -2.96 0.64
N GLN A 51 12.86 -2.26 0.03
CA GLN A 51 13.33 -0.98 0.55
C GLN A 51 12.26 0.09 0.49
N VAL A 52 11.36 0.04 -0.49
CA VAL A 52 10.23 0.96 -0.57
C VAL A 52 9.27 0.73 0.59
N VAL A 53 8.93 -0.54 0.84
CA VAL A 53 7.96 -0.89 1.89
C VAL A 53 8.54 -0.67 3.29
N ASN A 54 9.83 -0.86 3.48
CA ASN A 54 10.47 -0.70 4.78
C ASN A 54 11.13 0.67 4.98
N GLY A 55 11.11 1.52 3.95
CA GLY A 55 11.74 2.82 3.98
C GLY A 55 10.75 3.96 4.28
N ASP A 56 10.97 5.08 3.61
CA ASP A 56 10.15 6.29 3.76
C ASP A 56 8.71 6.03 3.29
N LYS A 57 7.75 6.20 4.20
CA LYS A 57 6.34 5.95 3.87
C LYS A 57 5.80 6.93 2.82
N VAL A 58 6.32 8.14 2.75
CA VAL A 58 5.90 9.11 1.72
C VAL A 58 6.22 8.59 0.33
N HIS A 59 7.35 7.93 0.15
CA HIS A 59 7.72 7.33 -1.12
C HIS A 59 6.75 6.19 -1.49
N GLN A 60 6.42 5.33 -0.53
CA GLN A 60 5.46 4.25 -0.81
C GLN A 60 4.07 4.79 -1.14
N ILE A 61 3.63 5.83 -0.46
CA ILE A 61 2.36 6.51 -0.78
C ILE A 61 2.39 7.01 -2.23
N ASP A 62 3.48 7.64 -2.62
CA ASP A 62 3.64 8.18 -3.97
C ASP A 62 3.58 7.07 -5.03
N VAL A 63 4.24 5.94 -4.78
CA VAL A 63 4.21 4.79 -5.68
C VAL A 63 2.78 4.30 -5.90
N LEU A 64 1.97 4.21 -4.83
CA LEU A 64 0.59 3.78 -4.97
C LEU A 64 -0.27 4.79 -5.72
N LEU A 65 -0.08 6.07 -5.46
CA LEU A 65 -0.88 7.10 -6.13
C LEU A 65 -0.53 7.28 -7.60
N LYS A 66 0.74 7.11 -7.98
CA LYS A 66 1.22 7.39 -9.32
C LYS A 66 1.56 6.15 -10.14
N GLY A 67 1.73 5.00 -9.49
CA GLY A 67 2.23 3.81 -10.13
C GLY A 67 3.75 3.84 -10.26
N GLN A 68 4.31 2.77 -10.78
CA GLN A 68 5.75 2.66 -10.96
C GLN A 68 6.06 1.77 -12.16
N ASP A 69 7.04 2.20 -12.95
CA ASP A 69 7.56 1.43 -14.07
C ASP A 69 9.08 1.43 -13.96
N THR A 70 9.66 0.25 -13.75
CA THR A 70 11.11 0.13 -13.63
C THR A 70 11.63 -0.93 -14.58
N PRO A 71 12.85 -0.76 -15.13
CA PRO A 71 13.43 -1.75 -16.05
C PRO A 71 13.59 -3.14 -15.43
N ALA A 72 13.81 -3.21 -14.12
CA ALA A 72 14.00 -4.49 -13.43
C ALA A 72 12.71 -5.31 -13.36
N TYR A 73 11.56 -4.62 -13.39
CA TYR A 73 10.24 -5.24 -13.27
C TYR A 73 9.32 -4.66 -14.34
N PRO A 74 9.38 -5.21 -15.58
CA PRO A 74 8.61 -4.65 -16.70
C PRO A 74 7.10 -4.77 -16.57
N GLY A 75 6.61 -5.58 -15.62
CA GLY A 75 5.19 -5.57 -15.28
C GLY A 75 4.86 -4.30 -14.49
N ALA A 76 4.67 -3.19 -15.19
CA ALA A 76 4.46 -1.90 -14.57
C ALA A 76 3.32 -1.91 -13.56
N MET A 77 3.54 -1.26 -12.41
CA MET A 77 2.50 -1.11 -11.40
C MET A 77 1.61 0.07 -11.79
N PRO A 78 0.30 -0.16 -11.95
CA PRO A 78 -0.61 0.96 -12.27
C PRO A 78 -0.78 1.87 -11.07
N ALA A 79 -1.25 3.09 -11.35
CA ALA A 79 -1.65 4.01 -10.29
C ALA A 79 -2.94 3.51 -9.63
N TRP A 80 -3.03 3.64 -8.32
CA TRP A 80 -4.20 3.21 -7.54
C TRP A 80 -4.95 4.40 -6.95
N LYS A 81 -4.87 5.54 -7.61
CA LYS A 81 -5.49 6.79 -7.11
C LYS A 81 -7.01 6.70 -6.97
N GLN A 82 -7.65 5.73 -7.59
CA GLN A 82 -9.10 5.52 -7.49
C GLN A 82 -9.52 4.83 -6.18
N LEU A 83 -8.59 4.23 -5.46
CA LEU A 83 -8.88 3.68 -4.14
C LEU A 83 -9.09 4.82 -3.14
N SER A 84 -9.91 4.58 -2.12
CA SER A 84 -10.13 5.56 -1.07
C SER A 84 -8.86 5.82 -0.25
N ASP A 85 -8.82 6.95 0.44
CA ASP A 85 -7.71 7.28 1.33
C ASP A 85 -7.52 6.18 2.38
N SER A 86 -8.62 5.67 2.93
CA SER A 86 -8.56 4.61 3.94
C SER A 86 -8.04 3.30 3.36
N ASP A 87 -8.44 2.93 2.15
CA ASP A 87 -7.96 1.70 1.51
C ASP A 87 -6.47 1.78 1.22
N ILE A 88 -5.98 2.91 0.71
CA ILE A 88 -4.55 3.08 0.44
C ILE A 88 -3.76 3.07 1.74
N ALA A 89 -4.20 3.82 2.75
CA ALA A 89 -3.54 3.84 4.05
C ALA A 89 -3.49 2.43 4.66
N ALA A 90 -4.60 1.70 4.56
CA ALA A 90 -4.71 0.36 5.11
C ALA A 90 -3.78 -0.62 4.43
N VAL A 91 -3.73 -0.63 3.09
CA VAL A 91 -2.89 -1.59 2.37
C VAL A 91 -1.41 -1.28 2.57
N ILE A 92 -1.04 -0.01 2.64
CA ILE A 92 0.35 0.36 2.95
C ILE A 92 0.72 -0.12 4.34
N THR A 93 -0.12 0.15 5.34
CA THR A 93 0.12 -0.30 6.72
C THR A 93 0.22 -1.82 6.78
N TYR A 94 -0.66 -2.53 6.07
CA TYR A 94 -0.61 -3.99 6.00
C TYR A 94 0.75 -4.48 5.48
N THR A 95 1.22 -3.94 4.35
CA THR A 95 2.48 -4.38 3.74
C THR A 95 3.68 -4.08 4.62
N ARG A 96 3.64 -2.98 5.36
CA ARG A 96 4.75 -2.56 6.23
C ARG A 96 4.87 -3.42 7.50
N ASN A 97 3.87 -4.23 7.80
CA ASN A 97 3.81 -5.04 9.02
C ASN A 97 3.60 -6.53 8.74
N THR A 98 3.67 -6.95 7.49
CA THR A 98 3.36 -8.32 7.08
C THR A 98 4.59 -9.01 6.50
N TRP A 99 4.55 -10.34 6.44
CA TRP A 99 5.67 -11.18 6.02
C TRP A 99 6.86 -10.93 6.96
N SER A 100 8.03 -10.64 6.44
CA SER A 100 9.19 -10.30 7.27
C SER A 100 9.36 -8.79 7.46
N ASN A 101 8.45 -7.98 6.91
CA ASN A 101 8.58 -6.52 6.97
C ASN A 101 8.32 -5.99 8.38
N LYS A 102 9.17 -5.09 8.82
CA LYS A 102 9.08 -4.39 10.11
C LYS A 102 9.54 -2.96 9.93
N ALA A 103 8.76 -2.20 9.16
CA ALA A 103 9.10 -0.82 8.87
C ALA A 103 9.11 0.03 10.15
N ALA A 104 10.06 0.95 10.24
CA ALA A 104 10.13 1.87 11.38
C ALA A 104 8.89 2.77 11.41
N GLU A 105 8.50 3.31 10.23
CA GLU A 105 7.26 4.06 10.08
C GLU A 105 6.14 3.07 9.76
N ASN A 106 5.62 2.40 10.78
CA ASN A 106 4.80 1.21 10.59
C ASN A 106 3.31 1.48 10.41
N ILE A 107 2.87 2.72 10.46
CA ILE A 107 1.46 3.08 10.31
C ILE A 107 1.30 4.27 9.36
N VAL A 108 0.29 4.19 8.49
CA VAL A 108 -0.08 5.28 7.59
C VAL A 108 -1.56 5.55 7.79
N GLN A 109 -1.90 6.80 8.09
CA GLN A 109 -3.28 7.22 8.30
C GLN A 109 -3.91 7.76 7.01
N PRO A 110 -5.26 7.67 6.87
CA PRO A 110 -5.93 8.22 5.70
C PRO A 110 -5.62 9.71 5.45
N ALA A 111 -5.43 10.49 6.51
CA ALA A 111 -5.10 11.91 6.37
C ALA A 111 -3.76 12.11 5.62
N GLU A 112 -2.82 11.17 5.76
CA GLU A 112 -1.55 11.25 5.05
C GLU A 112 -1.73 11.03 3.55
N ILE A 113 -2.68 10.16 3.17
CA ILE A 113 -3.00 9.92 1.76
C ILE A 113 -3.66 11.16 1.17
N LEU A 114 -4.62 11.73 1.88
CA LEU A 114 -5.31 12.94 1.44
C LEU A 114 -4.31 14.08 1.20
N ALA A 115 -3.37 14.26 2.13
CA ALA A 115 -2.33 15.29 1.98
C ALA A 115 -1.44 15.03 0.76
N ALA A 116 -1.11 13.77 0.51
CA ALA A 116 -0.26 13.40 -0.63
C ALA A 116 -0.94 13.65 -1.97
N ARG A 117 -2.27 13.51 -2.04
CA ARG A 117 -3.02 13.75 -3.28
C ARG A 117 -2.97 15.21 -3.74
N SER A 118 -2.69 16.12 -2.81
CA SER A 118 -2.63 17.57 -3.11
C SER A 118 -1.29 18.01 -3.65
N LYS A 119 -0.33 17.14 -3.73
CA LYS A 119 1.04 17.48 -4.17
C LYS A 119 1.28 17.15 -5.63
#